data_0ed43a2fab2afa228b0880ce3498e459
#
_entry.id   0ed43a2fab2afa228b0880ce3498e459
#
_cell.length_a   1.000
_cell.length_b   1.000
_cell.length_c   1.000
_cell.angle_alpha   90.00
_cell.angle_beta   90.00
_cell.angle_gamma   90.00
#
_symmetry.space_group_name_H-M   'P 1'
#
loop_
_entity.id
_entity.type
_entity.pdbx_description
1 polymer ?
#
loop_
_entity_poly.entity_id
_entity_poly.type
_entity_poly.pdbx_seq_one_letter_code
_entity_poly.pdbx_strand_id
1 'polypeptide(L)'
;LNWRPVAEPYMQDDDLNLFKSATQGIKPLVHDRADTGKSKADRQLLAKRRQAATVRVDNVTVDGLSDLFVIDVAAEEELYWARDGVQDGQMRKLKAGQISFEGSLDLHGMSVEKARETLWEFLAEAGKFEIRCVRVTHGKAARMDGKRPLIKSHVNTWLRQHPLVLGFSSCLGKHGGTGALYVMLKRTMLEGRD
;
A
#
# COMPACT_ATOMS: atom_id res chain seq x y z
N LEU A 1 39.09 13.13 16.05
CA LEU A 1 37.96 13.91 16.56
C LEU A 1 37.23 13.05 17.60
N ASN A 2 37.51 13.31 18.90
CA ASN A 2 36.93 12.64 20.05
C ASN A 2 35.49 13.13 20.25
N TRP A 3 34.50 12.27 19.97
CA TRP A 3 33.13 12.47 20.39
C TRP A 3 33.01 12.06 21.87
N ARG A 4 32.67 13.00 22.76
CA ARG A 4 32.31 12.72 24.14
C ARG A 4 30.79 12.67 24.22
N PRO A 5 30.16 11.62 24.81
CA PRO A 5 28.74 11.63 25.08
C PRO A 5 28.42 12.70 26.12
N VAL A 6 27.38 13.48 25.84
CA VAL A 6 26.81 14.43 26.77
C VAL A 6 26.20 13.62 27.91
N ALA A 7 26.66 13.81 29.12
CA ALA A 7 26.11 13.19 30.31
C ALA A 7 24.63 13.60 30.48
N GLU A 8 23.76 12.63 30.63
CA GLU A 8 22.38 12.85 31.05
C GLU A 8 22.36 13.54 32.43
N PRO A 9 21.43 14.47 32.71
CA PRO A 9 21.35 15.12 34.00
C PRO A 9 20.94 14.07 35.05
N TYR A 10 21.90 13.62 35.84
CA TYR A 10 21.65 12.85 37.05
C TYR A 10 20.74 13.70 37.96
N MET A 11 19.53 13.24 38.21
CA MET A 11 18.68 13.75 39.27
C MET A 11 19.44 13.64 40.58
N GLN A 12 19.77 14.77 41.19
CA GLN A 12 20.50 14.78 42.45
C GLN A 12 19.65 14.24 43.56
N ASP A 13 20.22 13.55 44.54
CA ASP A 13 19.49 12.98 45.68
C ASP A 13 18.66 14.03 46.45
N ASP A 14 19.05 15.29 46.40
CA ASP A 14 18.33 16.43 46.95
C ASP A 14 16.98 16.68 46.26
N ASP A 15 16.87 16.48 44.95
CA ASP A 15 15.61 16.64 44.21
C ASP A 15 14.60 15.53 44.58
N LEU A 16 15.10 14.31 44.81
CA LEU A 16 14.26 13.21 45.30
C LEU A 16 13.75 13.43 46.73
N ASN A 17 14.56 14.04 47.58
CA ASN A 17 14.17 14.37 48.96
C ASN A 17 13.17 15.53 49.00
N LEU A 18 13.35 16.54 48.17
CA LEU A 18 12.40 17.63 47.97
C LEU A 18 11.06 17.12 47.45
N PHE A 19 11.04 16.22 46.49
CA PHE A 19 9.84 15.59 45.97
C PHE A 19 9.13 14.76 47.04
N LYS A 20 9.86 13.95 47.78
CA LYS A 20 9.31 13.16 48.93
C LYS A 20 8.71 14.05 50.01
N SER A 21 9.34 15.16 50.35
CA SER A 21 8.84 16.11 51.36
C SER A 21 7.58 16.86 50.88
N ALA A 22 7.55 17.24 49.61
CA ALA A 22 6.40 17.91 49.00
C ALA A 22 5.18 16.98 48.82
N THR A 23 5.40 15.67 48.73
CA THR A 23 4.34 14.67 48.58
C THR A 23 3.94 14.01 49.90
N GLN A 24 4.55 14.38 51.03
CA GLN A 24 4.18 13.90 52.36
C GLN A 24 2.80 14.43 52.73
N GLY A 25 1.81 13.54 52.74
CA GLY A 25 0.41 13.87 53.12
C GLY A 25 -0.57 13.84 51.92
N ILE A 26 -0.13 13.61 50.74
CA ILE A 26 -1.02 13.40 49.61
C ILE A 26 -1.61 11.99 49.70
N LYS A 27 -2.92 11.90 49.97
CA LYS A 27 -3.65 10.62 49.90
C LYS A 27 -3.73 10.22 48.43
N PRO A 28 -3.29 9.00 48.05
CA PRO A 28 -3.49 8.51 46.70
C PRO A 28 -4.97 8.54 46.37
N LEU A 29 -5.34 9.12 45.25
CA LEU A 29 -6.68 9.02 44.69
C LEU A 29 -6.96 7.55 44.38
N VAL A 30 -7.82 6.93 45.21
CA VAL A 30 -8.36 5.61 44.90
C VAL A 30 -9.32 5.81 43.74
N HIS A 31 -8.84 5.55 42.51
CA HIS A 31 -9.72 5.52 41.37
C HIS A 31 -10.50 4.21 41.39
N ASP A 32 -11.80 4.33 41.62
CA ASP A 32 -12.79 3.27 41.44
C ASP A 32 -13.08 3.11 39.90
N ARG A 33 -12.03 3.17 39.10
CA ARG A 33 -12.11 2.76 37.71
C ARG A 33 -11.91 1.27 37.71
N ALA A 34 -12.97 0.54 37.34
CA ALA A 34 -12.86 -0.87 36.99
C ALA A 34 -11.64 -1.07 36.13
N ASP A 35 -10.74 -1.94 36.53
CA ASP A 35 -9.59 -2.35 35.74
C ASP A 35 -10.14 -3.02 34.45
N THR A 36 -10.26 -2.22 33.39
CA THR A 36 -10.62 -2.70 32.06
C THR A 36 -9.46 -3.47 31.43
N GLY A 37 -8.64 -4.12 32.24
CA GLY A 37 -7.61 -5.04 31.77
C GLY A 37 -8.23 -5.99 30.77
N LYS A 38 -7.66 -6.04 29.57
CA LYS A 38 -8.11 -6.90 28.46
C LYS A 38 -8.43 -8.28 28.99
N SER A 39 -9.64 -8.76 28.76
CA SER A 39 -10.11 -10.05 29.22
C SER A 39 -9.18 -11.18 28.74
N LYS A 40 -9.24 -12.34 29.38
CA LYS A 40 -8.48 -13.53 28.95
C LYS A 40 -8.79 -13.85 27.46
N ALA A 41 -10.05 -13.68 27.07
CA ALA A 41 -10.50 -13.85 25.68
C ALA A 41 -9.88 -12.81 24.73
N ASP A 42 -9.78 -11.55 25.14
CA ASP A 42 -9.14 -10.51 24.33
C ASP A 42 -7.65 -10.73 24.16
N ARG A 43 -6.97 -11.23 25.21
CA ARG A 43 -5.54 -11.61 25.12
C ARG A 43 -5.33 -12.79 24.17
N GLN A 44 -6.20 -13.79 24.21
CA GLN A 44 -6.14 -14.95 23.30
C GLN A 44 -6.44 -14.52 21.85
N LEU A 45 -7.40 -13.63 21.64
CA LEU A 45 -7.72 -13.11 20.31
C LEU A 45 -6.55 -12.28 19.75
N LEU A 46 -5.91 -11.45 20.58
CA LEU A 46 -4.71 -10.71 20.22
C LEU A 46 -3.51 -11.63 19.93
N ALA A 47 -3.35 -12.70 20.71
CA ALA A 47 -2.31 -13.70 20.47
C ALA A 47 -2.55 -14.43 19.13
N LYS A 48 -3.79 -14.86 18.85
CA LYS A 48 -4.17 -15.45 17.56
C LYS A 48 -3.94 -14.47 16.39
N ARG A 49 -4.31 -13.20 16.53
CA ARG A 49 -4.04 -12.18 15.51
C ARG A 49 -2.54 -11.95 15.30
N ARG A 50 -1.74 -11.94 16.36
CA ARG A 50 -0.28 -11.86 16.26
C ARG A 50 0.31 -13.10 15.60
N GLN A 51 -0.17 -14.29 15.95
CA GLN A 51 0.25 -15.55 15.33
C GLN A 51 -0.13 -15.62 13.84
N ALA A 52 -1.35 -15.20 13.47
CA ALA A 52 -1.77 -15.08 12.08
C ALA A 52 -0.95 -14.03 11.30
N ALA A 53 -0.52 -12.96 11.95
CA ALA A 53 0.35 -11.95 11.34
C ALA A 53 1.83 -12.41 11.25
N THR A 54 2.25 -13.37 12.07
CA THR A 54 3.61 -13.94 12.05
C THR A 54 3.73 -15.21 11.20
N VAL A 55 2.63 -15.86 10.85
CA VAL A 55 2.60 -16.86 9.79
C VAL A 55 2.73 -16.10 8.47
N ARG A 56 3.94 -15.65 8.16
CA ARG A 56 4.34 -15.43 6.78
C ARG A 56 4.23 -16.79 6.10
N VAL A 57 3.19 -16.94 5.33
CA VAL A 57 3.16 -17.99 4.32
C VAL A 57 4.26 -17.58 3.36
N ASP A 58 5.43 -18.23 3.46
CA ASP A 58 6.53 -18.13 2.51
C ASP A 58 6.15 -18.82 1.19
N ASN A 59 4.95 -18.54 0.69
CA ASN A 59 4.64 -18.67 -0.71
C ASN A 59 5.17 -17.40 -1.37
N VAL A 60 6.51 -17.31 -1.45
CA VAL A 60 7.16 -16.42 -2.39
C VAL A 60 6.83 -16.96 -3.78
N THR A 61 5.65 -16.63 -4.27
CA THR A 61 5.41 -16.65 -5.70
C THR A 61 6.39 -15.65 -6.26
N VAL A 62 7.42 -16.16 -6.92
CA VAL A 62 8.37 -15.34 -7.68
C VAL A 62 7.58 -14.79 -8.86
N ASP A 63 6.82 -13.72 -8.61
CA ASP A 63 5.97 -13.06 -9.59
C ASP A 63 6.75 -12.07 -10.48
N GLY A 64 8.06 -11.94 -10.25
CA GLY A 64 8.91 -11.01 -10.96
C GLY A 64 8.69 -9.54 -10.62
N LEU A 65 7.78 -9.22 -9.68
CA LEU A 65 7.57 -7.87 -9.19
C LEU A 65 8.52 -7.59 -8.01
N SER A 66 9.18 -6.45 -8.01
CA SER A 66 10.09 -6.02 -6.95
C SER A 66 9.53 -4.82 -6.20
N ASP A 67 9.58 -4.88 -4.88
CA ASP A 67 9.27 -3.76 -3.99
C ASP A 67 10.53 -3.02 -3.53
N LEU A 68 11.71 -3.42 -4.03
CA LEU A 68 13.00 -2.80 -3.64
C LEU A 68 13.10 -1.32 -4.03
N PHE A 69 12.43 -0.93 -5.11
CA PHE A 69 12.41 0.44 -5.59
C PHE A 69 10.98 0.86 -5.93
N VAL A 70 10.29 1.43 -4.96
CA VAL A 70 8.95 1.99 -5.18
C VAL A 70 9.09 3.43 -5.67
N ILE A 71 8.49 3.70 -6.84
CA ILE A 71 8.44 5.06 -7.39
C ILE A 71 7.35 5.82 -6.64
N ASP A 72 7.77 6.70 -5.74
CA ASP A 72 6.85 7.56 -4.98
C ASP A 72 6.11 8.52 -5.91
N VAL A 73 4.80 8.60 -5.74
CA VAL A 73 3.93 9.50 -6.51
C VAL A 73 3.01 10.27 -5.56
N ALA A 74 2.66 11.50 -5.94
CA ALA A 74 1.73 12.31 -5.16
C ALA A 74 0.27 11.83 -5.35
N ALA A 75 -0.61 12.13 -4.37
CA ALA A 75 -2.01 11.70 -4.40
C ALA A 75 -2.75 12.17 -5.66
N GLU A 76 -2.56 13.43 -6.05
CA GLU A 76 -3.22 14.05 -7.20
C GLU A 76 -2.40 13.99 -8.49
N GLU A 77 -1.23 13.37 -8.47
CA GLU A 77 -0.36 13.23 -9.65
C GLU A 77 -1.04 12.35 -10.70
N GLU A 78 -1.06 12.82 -11.94
CA GLU A 78 -1.47 12.00 -13.08
C GLU A 78 -0.35 11.03 -13.44
N LEU A 79 -0.68 9.75 -13.51
CA LEU A 79 0.24 8.71 -13.94
C LEU A 79 0.11 8.49 -15.44
N TYR A 80 1.24 8.37 -16.10
CA TYR A 80 1.33 8.03 -17.51
C TYR A 80 2.64 7.28 -17.76
N TRP A 81 2.55 6.13 -18.40
CA TRP A 81 3.72 5.37 -18.76
C TRP A 81 3.41 4.46 -19.96
N ALA A 82 4.36 4.28 -20.85
CA ALA A 82 4.32 3.35 -21.97
C ALA A 82 5.63 2.59 -22.05
N ARG A 83 5.54 1.32 -22.39
CA ARG A 83 6.69 0.48 -22.72
C ARG A 83 7.25 0.90 -24.08
N ASP A 84 8.55 0.72 -24.27
CA ASP A 84 9.21 0.98 -25.55
C ASP A 84 8.53 0.20 -26.67
N GLY A 85 8.31 0.88 -27.81
CA GLY A 85 7.62 0.33 -28.97
C GLY A 85 6.10 0.48 -28.98
N VAL A 86 5.48 0.99 -27.92
CA VAL A 86 4.05 1.33 -27.92
C VAL A 86 3.83 2.64 -28.68
N GLN A 87 2.91 2.60 -29.65
CA GLN A 87 2.62 3.79 -30.47
C GLN A 87 1.95 4.89 -29.64
N ASP A 88 2.41 6.13 -29.77
CA ASP A 88 1.83 7.30 -29.10
C ASP A 88 0.34 7.50 -29.37
N GLY A 89 -0.11 7.13 -30.59
CA GLY A 89 -1.52 7.18 -30.95
C GLY A 89 -2.39 6.29 -30.09
N GLN A 90 -1.90 5.11 -29.71
CA GLN A 90 -2.62 4.20 -28.81
C GLN A 90 -2.68 4.78 -27.38
N MET A 91 -1.58 5.33 -26.92
CA MET A 91 -1.53 5.94 -25.58
C MET A 91 -2.41 7.20 -25.48
N ARG A 92 -2.48 8.01 -26.53
CA ARG A 92 -3.43 9.14 -26.59
C ARG A 92 -4.88 8.66 -26.51
N LYS A 93 -5.25 7.60 -27.24
CA LYS A 93 -6.58 7.00 -27.18
C LYS A 93 -6.88 6.43 -25.78
N LEU A 94 -5.90 5.78 -25.16
CA LEU A 94 -6.02 5.28 -23.78
C LEU A 94 -6.31 6.43 -22.79
N LYS A 95 -5.48 7.47 -22.82
CA LYS A 95 -5.64 8.65 -21.94
C LYS A 95 -6.99 9.36 -22.16
N ALA A 96 -7.46 9.43 -23.41
CA ALA A 96 -8.75 10.00 -23.76
C ALA A 96 -9.95 9.09 -23.39
N GLY A 97 -9.70 7.87 -22.86
CA GLY A 97 -10.76 6.92 -22.52
C GLY A 97 -11.52 6.39 -23.72
N GLN A 98 -10.89 6.42 -24.92
CA GLN A 98 -11.46 5.93 -26.18
C GLN A 98 -11.29 4.42 -26.35
N ILE A 99 -10.44 3.80 -25.54
CA ILE A 99 -10.29 2.35 -25.48
C ILE A 99 -11.18 1.85 -24.36
N SER A 100 -12.19 1.04 -24.72
CA SER A 100 -13.10 0.43 -23.73
C SER A 100 -12.31 -0.54 -22.84
N PHE A 101 -12.50 -0.46 -21.53
CA PHE A 101 -11.99 -1.45 -20.59
C PHE A 101 -13.00 -2.58 -20.43
N GLU A 102 -12.51 -3.82 -20.46
CA GLU A 102 -13.32 -5.05 -20.41
C GLU A 102 -13.30 -5.68 -19.02
N GLY A 103 -12.34 -5.26 -18.16
CA GLY A 103 -12.21 -5.70 -16.78
C GLY A 103 -11.97 -4.54 -15.84
N SER A 104 -12.36 -4.71 -14.58
CA SER A 104 -12.14 -3.70 -13.53
C SER A 104 -11.72 -4.37 -12.24
N LEU A 105 -10.66 -3.84 -11.63
CA LEU A 105 -10.14 -4.26 -10.35
C LEU A 105 -10.15 -3.09 -9.37
N ASP A 106 -10.54 -3.36 -8.14
CA ASP A 106 -10.52 -2.37 -7.05
C ASP A 106 -9.60 -2.82 -5.92
N LEU A 107 -8.57 -2.02 -5.66
CA LEU A 107 -7.54 -2.26 -4.66
C LEU A 107 -7.64 -1.29 -3.48
N HIS A 108 -8.62 -0.37 -3.47
CA HIS A 108 -8.71 0.65 -2.43
C HIS A 108 -8.89 0.00 -1.04
N GLY A 109 -8.17 0.52 -0.05
CA GLY A 109 -8.26 0.01 1.32
C GLY A 109 -7.59 -1.35 1.58
N MET A 110 -6.98 -1.97 0.57
CA MET A 110 -6.22 -3.20 0.75
C MET A 110 -4.85 -2.93 1.39
N SER A 111 -4.26 -3.96 2.02
CA SER A 111 -2.84 -3.93 2.36
C SER A 111 -1.99 -4.03 1.09
N VAL A 112 -0.72 -3.61 1.16
CA VAL A 112 0.21 -3.66 0.03
C VAL A 112 0.37 -5.10 -0.48
N GLU A 113 0.54 -6.05 0.44
CA GLU A 113 0.70 -7.47 0.12
C GLU A 113 -0.53 -8.02 -0.61
N LYS A 114 -1.73 -7.74 -0.08
CA LYS A 114 -2.97 -8.21 -0.68
C LYS A 114 -3.24 -7.57 -2.04
N ALA A 115 -2.97 -6.27 -2.16
CA ALA A 115 -3.11 -5.54 -3.42
C ALA A 115 -2.17 -6.11 -4.50
N ARG A 116 -0.95 -6.50 -4.13
CA ARG A 116 0.03 -7.12 -5.02
C ARG A 116 -0.46 -8.47 -5.57
N GLU A 117 -0.84 -9.38 -4.68
CA GLU A 117 -1.39 -10.69 -5.06
C GLU A 117 -2.60 -10.54 -5.98
N THR A 118 -3.57 -9.72 -5.55
CA THR A 118 -4.82 -9.51 -6.31
C THR A 118 -4.57 -8.88 -7.68
N LEU A 119 -3.64 -7.92 -7.78
CA LEU A 119 -3.28 -7.32 -9.06
C LEU A 119 -2.62 -8.33 -9.99
N TRP A 120 -1.71 -9.15 -9.46
CA TRP A 120 -1.01 -10.17 -10.24
C TRP A 120 -1.99 -11.20 -10.82
N GLU A 121 -2.84 -11.78 -9.96
CA GLU A 121 -3.86 -12.76 -10.36
C GLU A 121 -4.80 -12.17 -11.43
N PHE A 122 -5.28 -10.95 -11.21
CA PHE A 122 -6.17 -10.27 -12.14
C PHE A 122 -5.54 -10.03 -13.51
N LEU A 123 -4.28 -9.58 -13.56
CA LEU A 123 -3.60 -9.34 -14.84
C LEU A 123 -3.28 -10.66 -15.56
N ALA A 124 -2.93 -11.71 -14.81
CA ALA A 124 -2.71 -13.04 -15.38
C ALA A 124 -4.01 -13.61 -15.98
N GLU A 125 -5.12 -13.44 -15.29
CA GLU A 125 -6.43 -13.86 -15.77
C GLU A 125 -6.87 -13.04 -17.00
N ALA A 126 -6.73 -11.72 -16.96
CA ALA A 126 -7.01 -10.84 -18.09
C ALA A 126 -6.21 -11.24 -19.34
N GLY A 127 -4.95 -11.66 -19.17
CA GLY A 127 -4.12 -12.18 -20.25
C GLY A 127 -4.66 -13.47 -20.87
N LYS A 128 -5.20 -14.39 -20.05
CA LYS A 128 -5.82 -15.64 -20.54
C LYS A 128 -7.06 -15.40 -21.38
N PHE A 129 -7.81 -14.35 -21.05
CA PHE A 129 -9.04 -13.96 -21.79
C PHE A 129 -8.78 -12.96 -22.93
N GLU A 130 -7.52 -12.70 -23.26
CA GLU A 130 -7.09 -11.76 -24.33
C GLU A 130 -7.65 -10.33 -24.16
N ILE A 131 -7.95 -9.95 -22.94
CA ILE A 131 -8.43 -8.61 -22.60
C ILE A 131 -7.37 -7.57 -22.93
N ARG A 132 -7.73 -6.53 -23.68
CA ARG A 132 -6.79 -5.50 -24.11
C ARG A 132 -6.66 -4.33 -23.17
N CYS A 133 -7.71 -4.02 -22.44
CA CYS A 133 -7.72 -2.88 -21.54
C CYS A 133 -8.49 -3.21 -20.28
N VAL A 134 -7.90 -2.88 -19.15
CA VAL A 134 -8.54 -3.01 -17.84
C VAL A 134 -8.48 -1.70 -17.08
N ARG A 135 -9.38 -1.54 -16.10
CA ARG A 135 -9.33 -0.44 -15.15
C ARG A 135 -8.86 -0.96 -13.80
N VAL A 136 -7.87 -0.31 -13.20
CA VAL A 136 -7.37 -0.61 -11.86
C VAL A 136 -7.59 0.60 -10.97
N THR A 137 -8.43 0.47 -9.95
CA THR A 137 -8.69 1.50 -8.93
C THR A 137 -7.79 1.23 -7.73
N HIS A 138 -6.89 2.17 -7.42
CA HIS A 138 -6.00 2.09 -6.25
C HIS A 138 -6.42 3.05 -5.14
N GLY A 139 -7.39 3.91 -5.44
CA GLY A 139 -7.86 4.94 -4.53
C GLY A 139 -6.93 6.16 -4.49
N LYS A 140 -7.46 7.22 -3.90
CA LYS A 140 -6.67 8.40 -3.50
C LYS A 140 -6.36 8.20 -2.03
N ALA A 141 -5.11 8.37 -1.62
CA ALA A 141 -4.77 8.38 -0.20
C ALA A 141 -5.71 9.36 0.52
N ALA A 142 -6.32 8.91 1.61
CA ALA A 142 -7.14 9.79 2.43
C ALA A 142 -6.31 11.01 2.82
N ARG A 143 -6.91 12.21 2.73
CA ARG A 143 -6.29 13.50 3.04
C ARG A 143 -5.85 13.67 4.51
N MET A 144 -5.93 12.64 5.32
CA MET A 144 -5.58 12.68 6.73
C MET A 144 -4.09 12.37 6.91
N ASP A 145 -3.37 13.35 7.45
CA ASP A 145 -2.03 13.23 8.06
C ASP A 145 -0.82 13.06 7.12
N GLY A 146 -0.80 13.67 5.94
CA GLY A 146 0.43 13.70 5.12
C GLY A 146 0.92 12.31 4.68
N LYS A 147 0.10 11.27 4.85
CA LYS A 147 0.45 9.90 4.44
C LYS A 147 0.48 9.80 2.92
N ARG A 148 1.59 9.30 2.41
CA ARG A 148 1.78 9.03 0.99
C ARG A 148 0.78 7.98 0.48
N PRO A 149 0.34 8.05 -0.78
CA PRO A 149 -0.57 7.07 -1.37
C PRO A 149 0.18 5.77 -1.68
N LEU A 150 0.41 4.95 -0.66
CA LEU A 150 1.22 3.74 -0.76
C LEU A 150 0.77 2.83 -1.90
N ILE A 151 -0.52 2.48 -1.96
CA ILE A 151 -1.04 1.57 -2.99
C ILE A 151 -0.82 2.16 -4.39
N LYS A 152 -1.03 3.47 -4.60
CA LYS A 152 -0.80 4.13 -5.88
C LYS A 152 0.67 4.01 -6.32
N SER A 153 1.61 4.27 -5.40
CA SER A 153 3.05 4.19 -5.66
C SER A 153 3.48 2.76 -6.00
N HIS A 154 3.00 1.78 -5.25
CA HIS A 154 3.26 0.37 -5.52
C HIS A 154 2.66 -0.09 -6.87
N VAL A 155 1.39 0.24 -7.14
CA VAL A 155 0.72 -0.10 -8.41
C VAL A 155 1.46 0.51 -9.60
N ASN A 156 1.89 1.79 -9.51
CA ASN A 156 2.71 2.41 -10.54
C ASN A 156 4.00 1.63 -10.81
N THR A 157 4.66 1.15 -9.76
CA THR A 157 5.90 0.38 -9.86
C THR A 157 5.64 -1.03 -10.43
N TRP A 158 4.65 -1.75 -9.93
CA TRP A 158 4.33 -3.11 -10.36
C TRP A 158 3.86 -3.17 -11.81
N LEU A 159 3.01 -2.24 -12.24
CA LEU A 159 2.54 -2.21 -13.63
C LEU A 159 3.68 -2.00 -14.64
N ARG A 160 4.73 -1.25 -14.29
CA ARG A 160 5.91 -1.08 -15.15
C ARG A 160 6.73 -2.38 -15.29
N GLN A 161 6.73 -3.19 -14.26
CA GLN A 161 7.48 -4.45 -14.21
C GLN A 161 6.70 -5.60 -14.86
N HIS A 162 5.36 -5.55 -14.87
CA HIS A 162 4.52 -6.65 -15.31
C HIS A 162 4.66 -6.90 -16.82
N PRO A 163 4.95 -8.16 -17.27
CA PRO A 163 5.29 -8.47 -18.67
C PRO A 163 4.13 -8.24 -19.65
N LEU A 164 2.89 -8.37 -19.20
CA LEU A 164 1.71 -8.16 -20.05
C LEU A 164 1.33 -6.69 -20.20
N VAL A 165 1.85 -5.78 -19.36
CA VAL A 165 1.49 -4.37 -19.41
C VAL A 165 2.27 -3.66 -20.52
N LEU A 166 1.55 -3.06 -21.45
CA LEU A 166 2.09 -2.23 -22.53
C LEU A 166 2.17 -0.75 -22.14
N GLY A 167 1.22 -0.29 -21.36
CA GLY A 167 1.19 1.08 -20.86
C GLY A 167 -0.04 1.35 -20.00
N PHE A 168 0.00 2.46 -19.27
CA PHE A 168 -1.13 2.89 -18.47
C PHE A 168 -1.23 4.41 -18.39
N SER A 169 -2.41 4.89 -18.06
CA SER A 169 -2.71 6.30 -17.86
C SER A 169 -3.77 6.47 -16.79
N SER A 170 -3.69 7.57 -16.02
CA SER A 170 -4.78 7.97 -15.13
C SER A 170 -6.10 8.07 -15.87
N CYS A 171 -7.17 7.64 -15.22
CA CYS A 171 -8.50 7.63 -15.79
C CYS A 171 -9.09 9.04 -15.94
N LEU A 172 -10.10 9.17 -16.78
CA LEU A 172 -10.95 10.35 -16.79
C LEU A 172 -11.70 10.49 -15.46
N GLY A 173 -12.09 11.69 -15.08
CA GLY A 173 -12.79 11.98 -13.81
C GLY A 173 -14.00 11.07 -13.57
N LYS A 174 -14.80 10.78 -14.60
CA LYS A 174 -15.96 9.87 -14.55
C LYS A 174 -15.62 8.41 -14.24
N HIS A 175 -14.35 8.00 -14.41
CA HIS A 175 -13.88 6.64 -14.18
C HIS A 175 -12.89 6.54 -13.00
N GLY A 176 -12.81 7.59 -12.15
CA GLY A 176 -11.99 7.59 -10.94
C GLY A 176 -10.82 8.58 -10.94
N GLY A 177 -10.55 9.27 -12.06
CA GLY A 177 -9.52 10.30 -12.16
C GLY A 177 -8.13 9.79 -11.77
N THR A 178 -7.42 10.56 -10.94
CA THR A 178 -6.09 10.23 -10.43
C THR A 178 -6.07 9.07 -9.41
N GLY A 179 -7.25 8.55 -9.02
CA GLY A 179 -7.40 7.39 -8.13
C GLY A 179 -7.54 6.06 -8.88
N ALA A 180 -7.57 6.07 -10.22
CA ALA A 180 -7.69 4.87 -11.04
C ALA A 180 -6.85 4.98 -12.32
N LEU A 181 -6.50 3.84 -12.89
CA LEU A 181 -5.69 3.72 -14.11
C LEU A 181 -6.41 2.90 -15.17
N TYR A 182 -6.34 3.36 -16.41
CA TYR A 182 -6.52 2.49 -17.57
C TYR A 182 -5.20 1.79 -17.84
N VAL A 183 -5.23 0.48 -17.96
CA VAL A 183 -4.05 -0.35 -18.21
C VAL A 183 -4.24 -1.10 -19.51
N MET A 184 -3.33 -0.87 -20.45
CA MET A 184 -3.32 -1.54 -21.74
C MET A 184 -2.44 -2.78 -21.68
N LEU A 185 -2.99 -3.92 -22.11
CA LEU A 185 -2.34 -5.22 -22.06
C LEU A 185 -1.93 -5.73 -23.44
N LYS A 186 -0.86 -6.51 -23.45
CA LYS A 186 -0.42 -7.27 -24.62
C LYS A 186 -1.41 -8.40 -24.88
N ARG A 187 -1.80 -8.62 -26.12
CA ARG A 187 -2.50 -9.85 -26.51
C ARG A 187 -1.53 -11.02 -26.38
N THR A 188 -1.89 -11.97 -25.58
CA THR A 188 -1.22 -13.27 -25.56
C THR A 188 -1.83 -14.04 -26.71
N MET A 189 -1.16 -14.09 -27.87
CA MET A 189 -1.55 -15.06 -28.89
C MET A 189 -1.39 -16.42 -28.22
N LEU A 190 -2.49 -17.15 -28.04
CA LEU A 190 -2.42 -18.55 -27.70
C LEU A 190 -1.70 -19.24 -28.87
N GLU A 191 -0.43 -19.60 -28.66
CA GLU A 191 0.26 -20.51 -29.56
C GLU A 191 -0.54 -21.83 -29.57
N GLY A 192 -1.10 -22.16 -30.73
CA GLY A 192 -1.65 -23.49 -30.99
C GLY A 192 -3.14 -23.65 -30.72
N ARG A 193 -3.97 -23.23 -31.66
CA ARG A 193 -5.12 -24.02 -32.07
C ARG A 193 -4.77 -24.64 -33.41
N ASP A 194 -4.13 -25.79 -33.35
CA ASP A 194 -4.22 -26.82 -34.37
C ASP A 194 -5.45 -27.68 -34.14
#